data_428939182de46be072bb4538b63c9eb2
#
_entry.id   428939182de46be072bb4538b63c9eb2
#
_cell.length_a   1.000
_cell.length_b   1.000
_cell.length_c   1.000
_cell.angle_alpha   90.00
_cell.angle_beta   90.00
_cell.angle_gamma   90.00
#
_symmetry.space_group_name_H-M   'P 1'
#
loop_
_entity.id
_entity.type
_entity.pdbx_description
1 polymer ?
#
loop_
_entity_poly.entity_id
_entity_poly.type
_entity_poly.pdbx_seq_one_letter_code
_entity_poly.pdbx_strand_id
1 'polypeptide(L)'
;MAAVATLNAQTQTVQATLAGGADNEHLCVSVGQPFFQQKTLGDYEFSMGVAQAQWTRDTVYDVITYNTPYTENGFDLPAQTTTHKDSAYLVNGGIYNYDLLRTLYLIVCPEKVTDAFSSGIEYDVLAVTGHCWTKQNLRSPMSDAMSYTCAMYPTVPENYGLLYTWNTAINGTVADNDGYVKGICPNDKWHLPNAEEVDALISNPIVALRSENDWFGPEINTNATDFTAFPAGCYNASSSRFEGLYTQTDWWTMIDPGSGGGSTHKTSLELPCHCYTTLLVTRDPNDAISVRCVMKNEWPE
;
A
#
# COMPACT_ATOMS: atom_id res chain seq x y z
N MET A 1 -39.58 27.43 27.07
CA MET A 1 -39.18 27.78 28.44
C MET A 1 -37.76 28.31 28.39
N ALA A 2 -37.52 29.50 28.95
CA ALA A 2 -36.13 30.00 29.03
C ALA A 2 -35.54 29.49 30.38
N ALA A 3 -34.49 28.72 30.31
CA ALA A 3 -33.74 28.34 31.49
C ALA A 3 -32.64 29.37 31.71
N VAL A 4 -32.65 29.99 32.87
CA VAL A 4 -31.59 30.92 33.30
C VAL A 4 -30.67 30.12 34.21
N ALA A 5 -29.46 29.85 33.75
CA ALA A 5 -28.43 29.27 34.61
C ALA A 5 -27.51 30.38 35.08
N THR A 6 -27.40 30.55 36.40
CA THR A 6 -26.48 31.50 37.01
C THR A 6 -25.25 30.73 37.50
N LEU A 7 -24.11 30.97 36.91
CA LEU A 7 -22.84 30.39 37.30
C LEU A 7 -21.97 31.44 37.97
N ASN A 8 -21.64 31.23 39.25
CA ASN A 8 -20.68 32.04 39.99
C ASN A 8 -19.28 31.47 39.82
N ALA A 9 -18.51 32.07 38.92
CA ALA A 9 -17.09 31.81 38.82
C ALA A 9 -16.35 33.10 39.16
N GLN A 10 -15.60 33.12 40.23
CA GLN A 10 -14.77 34.25 40.68
C GLN A 10 -15.49 35.59 40.72
N THR A 11 -16.61 35.68 41.44
CA THR A 11 -17.38 36.92 41.68
C THR A 11 -18.03 37.58 40.46
N GLN A 12 -17.97 36.98 39.27
CA GLN A 12 -18.72 37.42 38.10
C GLN A 12 -19.93 36.53 37.84
N THR A 13 -21.13 37.13 37.80
CA THR A 13 -22.35 36.41 37.40
C THR A 13 -22.49 36.50 35.87
N VAL A 14 -22.39 35.39 35.19
CA VAL A 14 -22.65 35.31 33.75
C VAL A 14 -24.09 34.83 33.56
N GLN A 15 -24.92 35.67 32.98
CA GLN A 15 -26.27 35.26 32.52
C GLN A 15 -26.23 34.85 31.06
N ALA A 16 -26.47 33.58 30.79
CA ALA A 16 -26.71 33.09 29.44
C ALA A 16 -28.21 32.91 29.21
N THR A 17 -28.79 33.64 28.30
CA THR A 17 -30.18 33.43 27.86
C THR A 17 -30.19 32.55 26.66
N LEU A 18 -30.74 31.36 26.80
CA LEU A 18 -30.88 30.41 25.73
C LEU A 18 -32.25 30.55 25.09
N ALA A 19 -32.31 31.00 23.86
CA ALA A 19 -33.50 30.93 23.04
C ALA A 19 -33.33 29.73 22.06
N GLY A 20 -33.93 28.61 22.38
CA GLY A 20 -33.85 27.45 21.53
C GLY A 20 -35.08 26.56 21.64
N GLY A 21 -35.55 26.04 20.54
CA GLY A 21 -36.64 25.09 20.47
C GLY A 21 -36.33 23.73 21.12
N ALA A 22 -37.35 22.92 21.28
CA ALA A 22 -37.46 21.80 22.20
C ALA A 22 -36.58 20.56 21.93
N ASP A 23 -35.63 20.59 21.00
CA ASP A 23 -34.90 19.39 20.58
C ASP A 23 -33.38 19.42 20.84
N ASN A 24 -32.90 20.28 21.76
CA ASN A 24 -31.48 20.39 22.02
C ASN A 24 -31.07 19.56 23.21
N GLU A 25 -30.53 18.38 22.94
CA GLU A 25 -29.99 17.48 23.97
C GLU A 25 -28.64 17.94 24.57
N HIS A 26 -27.96 18.91 23.95
CA HIS A 26 -26.66 19.38 24.42
C HIS A 26 -26.57 20.91 24.45
N LEU A 27 -26.21 21.46 25.59
CA LEU A 27 -25.95 22.88 25.80
C LEU A 27 -24.43 23.09 26.00
N CYS A 28 -23.80 23.76 25.08
CA CYS A 28 -22.41 24.20 25.23
C CYS A 28 -22.36 25.66 25.70
N VAL A 29 -21.84 25.92 26.91
CA VAL A 29 -21.57 27.26 27.40
C VAL A 29 -20.08 27.39 27.68
N SER A 30 -19.39 28.27 26.94
CA SER A 30 -17.99 28.61 27.19
C SER A 30 -17.90 29.91 27.99
N VAL A 31 -17.20 29.89 29.12
CA VAL A 31 -16.92 31.06 29.94
C VAL A 31 -15.40 31.13 30.08
N GLY A 32 -14.74 32.00 29.30
CA GLY A 32 -13.31 32.19 29.14
C GLY A 32 -12.40 32.01 30.36
N GLN A 33 -12.30 30.83 30.89
CA GLN A 33 -11.48 30.46 32.01
C GLN A 33 -10.49 29.35 31.65
N PRO A 34 -9.28 29.37 32.23
CA PRO A 34 -8.23 28.39 31.91
C PRO A 34 -8.46 27.00 32.53
N PHE A 35 -9.54 26.80 33.26
CA PHE A 35 -9.82 25.51 33.89
C PHE A 35 -11.03 24.84 33.27
N PHE A 36 -10.83 23.59 32.84
CA PHE A 36 -11.90 22.73 32.39
C PHE A 36 -12.58 22.09 33.62
N GLN A 37 -13.87 22.27 33.77
CA GLN A 37 -14.67 21.54 34.71
C GLN A 37 -15.96 21.06 34.05
N GLN A 38 -16.12 19.74 33.99
CA GLN A 38 -17.33 19.11 33.51
C GLN A 38 -18.28 18.86 34.69
N LYS A 39 -19.53 19.22 34.53
CA LYS A 39 -20.56 18.98 35.55
C LYS A 39 -21.85 18.53 34.88
N THR A 40 -22.40 17.42 35.36
CA THR A 40 -23.67 16.89 34.91
C THR A 40 -24.80 17.37 35.82
N LEU A 41 -25.90 17.86 35.23
CA LEU A 41 -27.10 18.25 35.95
C LEU A 41 -28.32 17.62 35.28
N GLY A 42 -28.81 16.50 35.80
CA GLY A 42 -29.85 15.70 35.15
C GLY A 42 -29.30 15.10 33.87
N ASP A 43 -30.05 15.25 32.77
CA ASP A 43 -29.67 14.79 31.44
C ASP A 43 -28.77 15.78 30.67
N TYR A 44 -28.29 16.82 31.33
CA TYR A 44 -27.48 17.87 30.73
C TYR A 44 -26.03 17.81 31.23
N GLU A 45 -25.10 17.85 30.29
CA GLU A 45 -23.67 17.96 30.56
C GLU A 45 -23.19 19.40 30.35
N PHE A 46 -22.59 20.00 31.36
CA PHE A 46 -22.05 21.36 31.31
C PHE A 46 -20.52 21.28 31.34
N SER A 47 -19.87 21.80 30.32
CA SER A 47 -18.45 22.08 30.37
C SER A 47 -18.17 23.55 30.54
N MET A 48 -17.48 23.93 31.62
CA MET A 48 -17.04 25.28 31.88
C MET A 48 -15.59 25.44 31.42
N GLY A 49 -15.35 26.39 30.58
CA GLY A 49 -14.05 26.65 29.96
C GLY A 49 -14.21 27.11 28.52
N VAL A 50 -13.10 27.21 27.78
CA VAL A 50 -13.16 27.35 26.32
C VAL A 50 -13.91 26.14 25.80
N ALA A 51 -15.01 26.34 25.09
CA ALA A 51 -15.72 25.26 24.44
C ALA A 51 -14.71 24.52 23.54
N GLN A 52 -14.23 23.40 24.04
CA GLN A 52 -13.48 22.51 23.19
C GLN A 52 -14.53 21.83 22.31
N ALA A 53 -14.46 22.10 21.02
CA ALA A 53 -15.19 21.32 20.06
C ALA A 53 -14.94 19.84 20.38
N GLN A 54 -15.99 19.02 20.49
CA GLN A 54 -15.80 17.58 20.61
C GLN A 54 -15.29 17.07 19.24
N TRP A 55 -13.98 16.97 19.15
CA TRP A 55 -13.33 16.46 17.95
C TRP A 55 -13.54 14.96 17.89
N THR A 56 -14.20 14.49 16.87
CA THR A 56 -14.01 13.10 16.45
C THR A 56 -12.62 13.00 15.81
N ARG A 57 -11.89 11.96 16.16
CA ARG A 57 -10.57 11.70 15.60
C ARG A 57 -10.66 10.51 14.66
N ASP A 58 -10.04 10.65 13.51
CA ASP A 58 -9.94 9.59 12.52
C ASP A 58 -8.50 9.53 12.01
N THR A 59 -8.09 8.37 11.56
CA THR A 59 -6.73 8.14 11.06
C THR A 59 -6.80 7.42 9.73
N VAL A 60 -6.07 7.95 8.77
CA VAL A 60 -5.93 7.37 7.42
C VAL A 60 -4.47 6.99 7.21
N TYR A 61 -4.26 5.82 6.67
CA TYR A 61 -2.96 5.30 6.23
C TYR A 61 -3.01 5.11 4.73
N ASP A 62 -2.08 5.71 4.00
CA ASP A 62 -2.08 5.62 2.54
C ASP A 62 -0.66 5.62 1.96
N VAL A 63 -0.54 5.11 0.74
CA VAL A 63 0.74 4.96 0.03
C VAL A 63 0.59 5.51 -1.39
N ILE A 64 1.46 6.43 -1.77
CA ILE A 64 1.44 7.05 -3.11
C ILE A 64 2.78 6.94 -3.82
N THR A 65 2.73 7.03 -5.14
CA THR A 65 3.91 7.11 -5.99
C THR A 65 4.63 8.46 -5.79
N TYR A 66 5.95 8.46 -5.95
CA TYR A 66 6.78 9.66 -5.89
C TYR A 66 6.25 10.77 -6.80
N ASN A 67 6.31 11.99 -6.29
CA ASN A 67 5.91 13.21 -7.01
C ASN A 67 4.43 13.21 -7.49
N THR A 68 3.56 12.53 -6.76
CA THR A 68 2.11 12.51 -7.00
C THR A 68 1.38 13.40 -5.99
N PRO A 69 0.38 14.22 -6.40
CA PRO A 69 -0.48 14.93 -5.46
C PRO A 69 -1.37 13.95 -4.70
N TYR A 70 -1.74 14.31 -3.47
CA TYR A 70 -2.69 13.55 -2.67
C TYR A 70 -3.94 14.39 -2.41
N THR A 71 -5.05 14.03 -3.05
CA THR A 71 -6.31 14.80 -3.02
C THR A 71 -7.48 13.99 -2.47
N GLU A 72 -7.19 13.02 -1.61
CA GLU A 72 -8.19 12.11 -1.03
C GLU A 72 -8.43 12.39 0.45
N ASN A 73 -9.46 11.77 1.00
CA ASN A 73 -9.75 11.77 2.43
C ASN A 73 -9.86 13.16 3.09
N GLY A 74 -10.12 14.21 2.29
CA GLY A 74 -10.23 15.60 2.77
C GLY A 74 -8.90 16.35 2.83
N PHE A 75 -7.84 15.77 2.31
CA PHE A 75 -6.55 16.44 2.08
C PHE A 75 -6.45 16.92 0.63
N ASP A 76 -5.75 18.04 0.44
CA ASP A 76 -5.40 18.59 -0.88
C ASP A 76 -3.93 18.99 -0.84
N LEU A 77 -3.07 17.98 -0.98
CA LEU A 77 -1.62 18.15 -0.88
C LEU A 77 -1.02 18.18 -2.29
N PRO A 78 -0.09 19.09 -2.56
CA PRO A 78 0.65 19.12 -3.82
C PRO A 78 1.45 17.83 -4.00
N ALA A 79 2.12 17.68 -5.14
CA ALA A 79 2.98 16.53 -5.39
C ALA A 79 3.97 16.27 -4.25
N GLN A 80 3.94 15.05 -3.71
CA GLN A 80 4.70 14.64 -2.54
C GLN A 80 5.97 13.88 -2.93
N THR A 81 7.05 14.14 -2.23
CA THR A 81 8.35 13.49 -2.48
C THR A 81 8.94 12.80 -1.24
N THR A 82 8.30 12.94 -0.10
CA THR A 82 8.75 12.39 1.18
C THR A 82 7.60 11.85 2.00
N THR A 83 7.82 10.71 2.62
CA THR A 83 6.92 10.14 3.64
C THR A 83 6.75 11.11 4.80
N HIS A 84 5.52 11.37 5.23
CA HIS A 84 5.22 12.29 6.32
C HIS A 84 3.85 12.03 6.95
N LYS A 85 3.60 12.74 8.04
CA LYS A 85 2.32 12.77 8.74
C LYS A 85 1.73 14.17 8.60
N ASP A 86 0.44 14.24 8.32
CA ASP A 86 -0.31 15.50 8.23
C ASP A 86 -1.62 15.40 9.01
N SER A 87 -2.28 16.53 9.22
CA SER A 87 -3.56 16.60 9.90
C SER A 87 -4.48 17.65 9.27
N ALA A 88 -5.68 17.25 8.95
CA ALA A 88 -6.71 18.14 8.43
C ALA A 88 -7.91 18.22 9.37
N TYR A 89 -8.46 19.44 9.47
CA TYR A 89 -9.73 19.69 10.13
C TYR A 89 -10.83 19.68 9.09
N LEU A 90 -11.73 18.71 9.19
CA LEU A 90 -12.89 18.61 8.31
C LEU A 90 -14.11 19.17 9.02
N VAL A 91 -14.67 20.26 8.48
CA VAL A 91 -15.89 20.87 9.00
C VAL A 91 -17.09 20.19 8.34
N ASN A 92 -17.85 19.43 9.11
CA ASN A 92 -19.17 18.98 8.68
C ASN A 92 -20.15 20.15 8.88
N GLY A 93 -20.62 20.74 7.79
CA GLY A 93 -21.45 21.95 7.77
C GLY A 93 -22.87 21.82 8.32
N GLY A 94 -23.05 21.11 9.44
CA GLY A 94 -24.28 21.02 10.19
C GLY A 94 -24.31 22.03 11.34
N ILE A 95 -25.52 22.30 11.88
CA ILE A 95 -25.78 23.22 13.00
C ILE A 95 -25.03 22.84 14.28
N TYR A 96 -24.53 21.61 14.35
CA TYR A 96 -23.62 21.10 15.38
C TYR A 96 -22.30 20.74 14.70
N ASN A 97 -21.31 21.62 14.85
CA ASN A 97 -19.95 21.40 14.37
C ASN A 97 -19.31 20.23 15.14
N TYR A 98 -19.56 19.02 14.71
CA TYR A 98 -18.65 17.92 15.03
C TYR A 98 -17.49 18.02 14.03
N ASP A 99 -16.49 18.76 14.43
CA ASP A 99 -15.29 18.89 13.63
C ASP A 99 -14.53 17.55 13.71
N LEU A 100 -14.20 17.01 12.58
CA LEU A 100 -13.37 15.82 12.46
C LEU A 100 -11.92 16.26 12.34
N LEU A 101 -11.08 15.87 13.30
CA LEU A 101 -9.63 15.93 13.15
C LEU A 101 -9.17 14.61 12.52
N ARG A 102 -8.81 14.67 11.26
CA ARG A 102 -8.23 13.53 10.55
C ARG A 102 -6.72 13.63 10.51
N THR A 103 -6.05 12.55 10.91
CA THR A 103 -4.61 12.41 10.81
C THR A 103 -4.29 11.50 9.62
N LEU A 104 -3.47 11.96 8.71
CA LEU A 104 -2.95 11.20 7.58
C LEU A 104 -1.54 10.72 7.91
N TYR A 105 -1.31 9.43 7.75
CA TYR A 105 0.02 8.84 7.66
C TYR A 105 0.24 8.47 6.19
N LEU A 106 1.14 9.17 5.53
CA LEU A 106 1.37 9.02 4.11
C LEU A 106 2.77 8.47 3.85
N ILE A 107 2.84 7.28 3.26
CA ILE A 107 4.08 6.75 2.68
C ILE A 107 4.17 7.23 1.24
N VAL A 108 5.28 7.88 0.91
CA VAL A 108 5.63 8.22 -0.47
C VAL A 108 6.70 7.24 -0.93
N CYS A 109 6.38 6.44 -1.94
CA CYS A 109 7.34 5.52 -2.53
C CYS A 109 8.58 6.28 -3.03
N PRO A 110 9.80 5.75 -2.95
CA PRO A 110 10.95 6.38 -3.58
C PRO A 110 10.75 6.44 -5.11
N GLU A 111 11.35 7.40 -5.78
CA GLU A 111 11.31 7.49 -7.25
C GLU A 111 11.93 6.24 -7.88
N LYS A 112 13.07 5.84 -7.34
CA LYS A 112 13.86 4.67 -7.80
C LYS A 112 14.51 3.96 -6.64
N VAL A 113 14.89 2.72 -6.90
CA VAL A 113 15.74 1.95 -5.99
C VAL A 113 16.88 1.29 -6.77
N THR A 114 18.09 1.35 -6.21
CA THR A 114 19.30 0.75 -6.80
C THR A 114 19.36 -0.75 -6.50
N ASP A 115 19.73 -1.55 -7.47
CA ASP A 115 19.94 -3.00 -7.34
C ASP A 115 20.96 -3.33 -6.23
N ALA A 116 20.72 -4.43 -5.50
CA ALA A 116 21.60 -4.85 -4.41
C ALA A 116 22.98 -5.32 -4.87
N PHE A 117 23.11 -5.80 -6.11
CA PHE A 117 24.30 -6.46 -6.65
C PHE A 117 24.97 -5.65 -7.78
N SER A 118 24.35 -4.55 -8.21
CA SER A 118 24.89 -3.68 -9.26
C SER A 118 24.43 -2.23 -9.09
N SER A 119 25.37 -1.34 -8.76
CA SER A 119 25.09 0.09 -8.63
C SER A 119 24.70 0.79 -9.96
N GLY A 120 24.90 0.13 -11.09
CA GLY A 120 24.48 0.63 -12.41
C GLY A 120 23.08 0.25 -12.81
N ILE A 121 22.35 -0.52 -11.98
CA ILE A 121 20.98 -0.95 -12.23
C ILE A 121 20.06 -0.26 -11.25
N GLU A 122 19.06 0.41 -11.78
CA GLU A 122 17.99 1.04 -10.99
C GLU A 122 16.64 0.53 -11.46
N TYR A 123 15.68 0.49 -10.54
CA TYR A 123 14.29 0.14 -10.77
C TYR A 123 13.41 1.33 -10.38
N ASP A 124 12.50 1.71 -11.26
CA ASP A 124 11.45 2.65 -10.93
C ASP A 124 10.51 2.02 -9.89
N VAL A 125 9.91 2.84 -9.06
CA VAL A 125 9.00 2.40 -8.00
C VAL A 125 7.64 3.05 -8.17
N LEU A 126 6.58 2.29 -7.87
CA LEU A 126 5.22 2.81 -7.91
C LEU A 126 4.41 2.31 -6.72
N ALA A 127 3.38 3.04 -6.36
CA ALA A 127 2.37 2.60 -5.40
C ALA A 127 1.26 1.83 -6.12
N VAL A 128 0.99 0.61 -5.67
CA VAL A 128 -0.17 -0.17 -6.11
C VAL A 128 -0.81 -0.80 -4.89
N THR A 129 -2.12 -0.58 -4.71
CA THR A 129 -2.93 -1.15 -3.63
C THR A 129 -2.30 -1.04 -2.23
N GLY A 130 -1.82 0.16 -1.90
CA GLY A 130 -1.26 0.46 -0.58
C GLY A 130 0.16 -0.03 -0.33
N HIS A 131 0.89 -0.45 -1.37
CA HIS A 131 2.27 -0.93 -1.27
C HIS A 131 3.16 -0.32 -2.37
N CYS A 132 4.44 -0.09 -2.04
CA CYS A 132 5.44 0.32 -3.02
C CYS A 132 6.09 -0.91 -3.67
N TRP A 133 5.97 -1.03 -4.99
CA TRP A 133 6.50 -2.13 -5.79
C TRP A 133 7.61 -1.66 -6.73
N THR A 134 8.60 -2.53 -7.01
CA THR A 134 9.47 -2.31 -8.18
C THR A 134 8.63 -2.43 -9.45
N LYS A 135 8.71 -1.42 -10.33
CA LYS A 135 7.94 -1.39 -11.59
C LYS A 135 8.46 -2.39 -12.62
N GLN A 136 9.76 -2.69 -12.59
CA GLN A 136 10.39 -3.67 -13.46
C GLN A 136 10.67 -4.98 -12.71
N ASN A 137 10.74 -6.08 -13.46
CA ASN A 137 11.31 -7.32 -12.96
C ASN A 137 12.80 -7.11 -12.66
N LEU A 138 13.31 -7.74 -11.60
CA LEU A 138 14.72 -7.64 -11.28
C LEU A 138 15.60 -8.18 -12.41
N ARG A 139 16.77 -7.55 -12.56
CA ARG A 139 17.83 -7.95 -13.50
C ARG A 139 19.20 -8.00 -12.80
N SER A 140 19.16 -8.36 -11.51
CA SER A 140 20.35 -8.51 -10.67
C SER A 140 21.29 -9.56 -11.28
N PRO A 141 22.59 -9.26 -11.45
CA PRO A 141 23.54 -10.13 -12.17
C PRO A 141 24.02 -11.27 -11.25
N MET A 142 23.12 -12.14 -10.84
CA MET A 142 23.45 -13.35 -10.08
C MET A 142 24.08 -14.39 -10.99
N SER A 143 24.96 -15.24 -10.45
CA SER A 143 25.74 -16.22 -11.25
C SER A 143 24.92 -17.25 -11.98
N ASP A 144 23.71 -17.53 -11.48
CA ASP A 144 22.74 -18.50 -12.04
C ASP A 144 21.45 -17.82 -12.53
N ALA A 145 21.44 -16.49 -12.64
CA ALA A 145 20.34 -15.76 -13.27
C ALA A 145 20.29 -16.09 -14.76
N MET A 146 19.07 -16.34 -15.27
CA MET A 146 18.86 -16.76 -16.64
C MET A 146 18.18 -15.64 -17.44
N SER A 147 18.67 -15.38 -18.66
CA SER A 147 17.94 -14.61 -19.65
C SER A 147 17.09 -15.55 -20.48
N TYR A 148 15.83 -15.18 -20.73
CA TYR A 148 14.99 -15.98 -21.64
C TYR A 148 15.65 -16.06 -23.01
N THR A 149 15.83 -17.27 -23.52
CA THR A 149 16.38 -17.52 -24.85
C THR A 149 15.62 -18.63 -25.55
N CYS A 150 15.26 -18.42 -26.80
CA CYS A 150 14.78 -19.48 -27.67
C CYS A 150 15.22 -19.22 -29.12
N ALA A 151 15.09 -20.24 -30.01
CA ALA A 151 15.55 -20.12 -31.40
C ALA A 151 14.87 -18.99 -32.19
N MET A 152 13.62 -18.64 -31.85
CA MET A 152 12.88 -17.55 -32.47
C MET A 152 13.15 -16.17 -31.86
N TYR A 153 13.55 -16.14 -30.59
CA TYR A 153 13.80 -14.91 -29.81
C TYR A 153 15.16 -15.05 -29.11
N PRO A 154 16.26 -14.83 -29.82
CA PRO A 154 17.61 -14.97 -29.24
C PRO A 154 17.94 -13.90 -28.21
N THR A 155 17.20 -12.81 -28.21
CA THR A 155 17.29 -11.74 -27.19
C THR A 155 15.89 -11.25 -26.84
N VAL A 156 15.64 -11.00 -25.57
CA VAL A 156 14.43 -10.35 -25.08
C VAL A 156 14.76 -8.93 -24.61
N PRO A 157 13.77 -8.03 -24.58
CA PRO A 157 13.98 -6.68 -24.07
C PRO A 157 14.48 -6.70 -22.63
N GLU A 158 15.38 -5.78 -22.29
CA GLU A 158 16.01 -5.68 -20.96
C GLU A 158 14.98 -5.47 -19.83
N ASN A 159 13.88 -4.79 -20.12
CA ASN A 159 12.79 -4.54 -19.18
C ASN A 159 12.00 -5.79 -18.79
N TYR A 160 12.19 -6.93 -19.47
CA TYR A 160 11.61 -8.21 -19.04
C TYR A 160 12.33 -8.78 -17.80
N GLY A 161 13.54 -8.30 -17.52
CA GLY A 161 14.35 -8.74 -16.37
C GLY A 161 15.03 -10.09 -16.62
N LEU A 162 15.50 -10.67 -15.52
CA LEU A 162 16.08 -12.01 -15.52
C LEU A 162 15.17 -12.99 -14.77
N LEU A 163 15.40 -14.27 -14.99
CA LEU A 163 14.71 -15.37 -14.33
C LEU A 163 15.64 -15.99 -13.27
N TYR A 164 15.11 -16.29 -12.10
CA TYR A 164 15.85 -16.77 -10.95
C TYR A 164 15.22 -18.04 -10.40
N THR A 165 16.02 -19.03 -10.04
CA THR A 165 15.54 -20.16 -9.24
C THR A 165 15.13 -19.67 -7.86
N TRP A 166 14.36 -20.49 -7.13
CA TRP A 166 13.99 -20.14 -5.76
C TRP A 166 15.20 -19.86 -4.87
N ASN A 167 16.22 -20.74 -4.94
CA ASN A 167 17.42 -20.59 -4.12
C ASN A 167 18.16 -19.27 -4.43
N THR A 168 18.20 -18.87 -5.68
CA THR A 168 18.77 -17.57 -6.08
C THR A 168 17.92 -16.42 -5.59
N ALA A 169 16.60 -16.51 -5.75
CA ALA A 169 15.68 -15.47 -5.33
C ALA A 169 15.75 -15.19 -3.82
N ILE A 170 15.81 -16.24 -2.97
CA ILE A 170 15.96 -16.05 -1.52
C ILE A 170 17.40 -15.71 -1.10
N ASN A 171 18.40 -16.05 -1.91
CA ASN A 171 19.81 -15.73 -1.67
C ASN A 171 20.30 -16.10 -0.25
N GLY A 172 19.87 -17.22 0.30
CA GLY A 172 20.19 -17.66 1.65
C GLY A 172 19.63 -16.80 2.78
N THR A 173 18.78 -15.82 2.48
CA THR A 173 18.15 -15.01 3.53
C THR A 173 17.02 -15.78 4.22
N VAL A 174 16.84 -15.48 5.50
CA VAL A 174 15.73 -15.97 6.32
C VAL A 174 14.77 -14.82 6.61
N ALA A 175 13.55 -15.15 7.05
CA ALA A 175 12.61 -14.14 7.48
C ALA A 175 13.19 -13.33 8.65
N ASP A 176 12.98 -12.03 8.61
CA ASP A 176 13.29 -11.14 9.73
C ASP A 176 12.24 -11.28 10.86
N ASN A 177 12.33 -10.42 11.89
CA ASN A 177 11.42 -10.47 13.05
C ASN A 177 9.96 -10.21 12.67
N ASP A 178 9.71 -9.54 11.56
CA ASP A 178 8.38 -9.19 11.05
C ASP A 178 7.89 -10.19 10.00
N GLY A 179 8.70 -11.20 9.70
CA GLY A 179 8.37 -12.27 8.76
C GLY A 179 8.73 -11.98 7.30
N TYR A 180 9.42 -10.87 7.00
CA TYR A 180 9.83 -10.52 5.64
C TYR A 180 11.13 -11.20 5.23
N VAL A 181 11.16 -11.71 4.01
CA VAL A 181 12.37 -12.32 3.41
C VAL A 181 12.92 -11.38 2.34
N LYS A 182 14.07 -10.78 2.62
CA LYS A 182 14.72 -9.84 1.70
C LYS A 182 15.05 -10.49 0.34
N GLY A 183 15.65 -11.67 0.35
CA GLY A 183 16.12 -12.31 -0.89
C GLY A 183 17.13 -11.44 -1.64
N ILE A 184 16.99 -11.41 -2.97
CA ILE A 184 17.78 -10.55 -3.87
C ILE A 184 17.23 -9.12 -4.01
N CYS A 185 16.24 -8.73 -3.20
CA CYS A 185 15.67 -7.39 -3.24
C CYS A 185 16.69 -6.30 -2.86
N PRO A 186 16.49 -5.05 -3.29
CA PRO A 186 17.51 -4.00 -3.31
C PRO A 186 18.23 -3.72 -1.98
N ASN A 187 17.49 -3.60 -0.89
CA ASN A 187 18.03 -3.32 0.45
C ASN A 187 17.10 -3.86 1.54
N ASP A 188 17.43 -3.64 2.80
CA ASP A 188 16.69 -4.23 3.93
C ASP A 188 15.25 -3.70 4.12
N LYS A 189 14.87 -2.64 3.40
CA LYS A 189 13.49 -2.16 3.34
C LYS A 189 12.65 -2.92 2.31
N TRP A 190 13.27 -3.71 1.44
CA TRP A 190 12.63 -4.43 0.35
C TRP A 190 12.67 -5.93 0.57
N HIS A 191 11.62 -6.63 0.16
CA HIS A 191 11.45 -8.06 0.36
C HIS A 191 10.69 -8.72 -0.80
N LEU A 192 10.72 -10.05 -0.85
CA LEU A 192 9.87 -10.84 -1.72
C LEU A 192 8.41 -10.75 -1.28
N PRO A 193 7.45 -10.65 -2.20
CA PRO A 193 6.04 -10.44 -1.88
C PRO A 193 5.48 -11.51 -0.94
N ASN A 194 4.77 -11.09 0.10
CA ASN A 194 4.03 -11.96 1.01
C ASN A 194 2.55 -12.12 0.58
N ALA A 195 1.76 -12.86 1.38
CA ALA A 195 0.36 -13.14 1.06
C ALA A 195 -0.51 -11.89 1.02
N GLU A 196 -0.37 -10.97 1.98
CA GLU A 196 -1.17 -9.76 2.08
C GLU A 196 -0.94 -8.85 0.86
N GLU A 197 0.30 -8.65 0.49
CA GLU A 197 0.70 -7.82 -0.66
C GLU A 197 0.24 -8.42 -1.98
N VAL A 198 0.33 -9.75 -2.11
CA VAL A 198 -0.17 -10.46 -3.30
C VAL A 198 -1.68 -10.38 -3.37
N ASP A 199 -2.41 -10.61 -2.26
CA ASP A 199 -3.87 -10.49 -2.21
C ASP A 199 -4.34 -9.07 -2.57
N ALA A 200 -3.64 -8.05 -2.07
CA ALA A 200 -3.89 -6.68 -2.44
C ALA A 200 -3.66 -6.44 -3.95
N LEU A 201 -2.56 -6.93 -4.52
CA LEU A 201 -2.24 -6.77 -5.93
C LEU A 201 -3.29 -7.45 -6.83
N ILE A 202 -3.67 -8.70 -6.54
CA ILE A 202 -4.62 -9.47 -7.35
C ILE A 202 -6.08 -9.01 -7.21
N SER A 203 -6.37 -8.09 -6.30
CA SER A 203 -7.66 -7.40 -6.26
C SER A 203 -7.94 -6.55 -7.51
N ASN A 204 -6.89 -6.21 -8.26
CA ASN A 204 -7.01 -5.50 -9.53
C ASN A 204 -7.36 -6.47 -10.68
N PRO A 205 -8.10 -6.01 -11.69
CA PRO A 205 -8.27 -6.76 -12.92
C PRO A 205 -6.92 -7.06 -13.57
N ILE A 206 -6.72 -8.29 -14.05
CA ILE A 206 -5.45 -8.72 -14.64
C ILE A 206 -4.98 -7.82 -15.81
N VAL A 207 -5.93 -7.34 -16.61
CA VAL A 207 -5.66 -6.43 -17.74
C VAL A 207 -5.14 -5.05 -17.28
N ALA A 208 -5.43 -4.64 -16.05
CA ALA A 208 -4.93 -3.42 -15.47
C ALA A 208 -3.48 -3.54 -14.97
N LEU A 209 -3.01 -4.76 -14.70
CA LEU A 209 -1.64 -5.05 -14.27
C LEU A 209 -0.68 -5.25 -15.43
N ARG A 210 -1.16 -5.76 -16.57
CA ARG A 210 -0.32 -6.11 -17.74
C ARG A 210 0.13 -4.88 -18.52
N SER A 211 1.33 -4.96 -19.11
CA SER A 211 1.77 -4.00 -20.14
C SER A 211 0.81 -4.01 -21.34
N GLU A 212 0.65 -2.86 -22.01
CA GLU A 212 -0.37 -2.69 -23.04
C GLU A 212 -0.11 -3.52 -24.31
N ASN A 213 1.16 -3.68 -24.70
CA ASN A 213 1.50 -4.06 -26.09
C ASN A 213 2.29 -5.37 -26.22
N ASP A 214 2.68 -6.02 -25.13
CA ASP A 214 3.64 -7.14 -25.19
C ASP A 214 3.01 -8.52 -25.10
N TRP A 215 1.72 -8.59 -24.80
CA TRP A 215 1.01 -9.84 -24.55
C TRP A 215 0.35 -10.40 -25.82
N PHE A 216 0.54 -11.70 -26.08
CA PHE A 216 -0.26 -12.39 -27.06
C PHE A 216 -1.63 -12.74 -26.48
N GLY A 217 -2.70 -12.39 -27.17
CA GLY A 217 -4.07 -12.69 -26.76
C GLY A 217 -5.05 -11.68 -27.34
N PRO A 218 -6.34 -11.98 -27.25
CA PRO A 218 -7.39 -11.10 -27.74
C PRO A 218 -7.73 -9.97 -26.74
N GLU A 219 -7.23 -10.03 -25.51
CA GLU A 219 -7.55 -9.05 -24.47
C GLU A 219 -6.84 -7.72 -24.74
N ILE A 220 -7.57 -6.64 -24.50
CA ILE A 220 -7.00 -5.30 -24.48
C ILE A 220 -6.46 -5.04 -23.08
N ASN A 221 -5.14 -5.06 -22.93
CA ASN A 221 -4.48 -4.70 -21.68
C ASN A 221 -4.46 -3.19 -21.55
N THR A 222 -4.75 -2.69 -20.36
CA THR A 222 -4.92 -1.24 -20.11
C THR A 222 -3.79 -0.64 -19.30
N ASN A 223 -3.00 -1.49 -18.60
CA ASN A 223 -1.98 -1.05 -17.65
C ASN A 223 -2.47 0.06 -16.69
N ALA A 224 -3.76 0.04 -16.33
CA ALA A 224 -4.39 1.12 -15.59
C ALA A 224 -3.78 1.36 -14.19
N THR A 225 -3.09 0.36 -13.63
CA THR A 225 -2.34 0.48 -12.37
C THR A 225 -0.91 0.98 -12.55
N ASP A 226 -0.43 1.14 -13.79
CA ASP A 226 0.96 1.40 -14.14
C ASP A 226 1.96 0.31 -13.66
N PHE A 227 1.44 -0.84 -13.20
CA PHE A 227 2.28 -1.95 -12.73
C PHE A 227 3.15 -2.55 -13.83
N THR A 228 2.69 -2.50 -15.06
CA THR A 228 3.45 -2.85 -16.27
C THR A 228 4.07 -4.24 -16.20
N ALA A 229 3.25 -5.26 -15.98
CA ALA A 229 3.69 -6.64 -16.01
C ALA A 229 4.06 -7.06 -17.43
N PHE A 230 5.33 -7.34 -17.67
CA PHE A 230 5.82 -7.88 -18.97
C PHE A 230 5.70 -9.40 -19.00
N PRO A 231 5.30 -10.00 -20.13
CA PRO A 231 5.16 -11.46 -20.27
C PRO A 231 6.51 -12.14 -20.46
N ALA A 232 7.31 -12.19 -19.41
CA ALA A 232 8.71 -12.65 -19.43
C ALA A 232 8.87 -14.17 -19.60
N GLY A 233 7.79 -14.94 -19.43
CA GLY A 233 7.84 -16.40 -19.44
C GLY A 233 8.56 -16.98 -18.23
N CYS A 234 8.96 -18.24 -18.34
CA CYS A 234 9.69 -18.97 -17.29
C CYS A 234 10.67 -19.96 -17.89
N TYR A 235 11.60 -20.46 -17.08
CA TYR A 235 12.38 -21.66 -17.38
C TYR A 235 11.80 -22.82 -16.56
N ASN A 236 11.43 -23.91 -17.23
CA ASN A 236 10.91 -25.13 -16.63
C ASN A 236 12.06 -26.13 -16.52
N ALA A 237 12.44 -26.44 -15.28
CA ALA A 237 13.58 -27.34 -15.01
C ALA A 237 13.32 -28.77 -15.45
N SER A 238 12.08 -29.26 -15.34
CA SER A 238 11.73 -30.64 -15.69
C SER A 238 11.80 -30.90 -17.20
N SER A 239 11.43 -29.92 -18.03
CA SER A 239 11.55 -29.98 -19.49
C SER A 239 12.89 -29.42 -20.00
N SER A 240 13.65 -28.74 -19.13
CA SER A 240 14.87 -28.00 -19.48
C SER A 240 14.64 -26.99 -20.62
N ARG A 241 13.53 -26.26 -20.59
CA ARG A 241 13.11 -25.32 -21.63
C ARG A 241 12.59 -24.01 -21.06
N PHE A 242 12.78 -22.97 -21.86
CA PHE A 242 12.05 -21.72 -21.65
C PHE A 242 10.66 -21.83 -22.27
N GLU A 243 9.66 -21.36 -21.54
CA GLU A 243 8.25 -21.46 -21.88
C GLU A 243 7.54 -20.12 -21.62
N GLY A 244 6.42 -19.88 -22.28
CA GLY A 244 5.48 -18.81 -21.92
C GLY A 244 5.88 -17.37 -22.27
N LEU A 245 6.96 -17.14 -23.06
CA LEU A 245 7.27 -15.78 -23.53
C LEU A 245 6.07 -15.20 -24.30
N TYR A 246 5.74 -13.93 -24.02
CA TYR A 246 4.57 -13.21 -24.53
C TYR A 246 3.20 -13.76 -24.08
N THR A 247 3.16 -14.83 -23.27
CA THR A 247 1.90 -15.46 -22.88
C THR A 247 1.71 -15.60 -21.38
N GLN A 248 2.78 -15.48 -20.60
CA GLN A 248 2.71 -15.52 -19.14
C GLN A 248 3.88 -14.78 -18.50
N THR A 249 3.70 -14.43 -17.26
CA THR A 249 4.78 -14.02 -16.34
C THR A 249 4.48 -14.54 -14.95
N ASP A 250 5.54 -14.88 -14.23
CA ASP A 250 5.47 -15.44 -12.87
C ASP A 250 6.45 -14.70 -11.97
N TRP A 251 6.08 -14.55 -10.70
CA TRP A 251 6.97 -14.02 -9.67
C TRP A 251 6.99 -14.92 -8.45
N TRP A 252 8.17 -15.15 -7.91
CA TRP A 252 8.32 -15.81 -6.61
C TRP A 252 7.61 -15.03 -5.51
N THR A 253 6.90 -15.76 -4.63
CA THR A 253 6.21 -15.20 -3.46
C THR A 253 6.57 -15.96 -2.20
N MET A 254 6.43 -15.31 -1.06
CA MET A 254 6.64 -15.92 0.26
C MET A 254 5.38 -16.59 0.82
N ILE A 255 4.43 -16.93 -0.05
CA ILE A 255 3.20 -17.64 0.33
C ILE A 255 3.55 -19.13 0.56
N ASP A 256 3.17 -19.64 1.73
CA ASP A 256 3.30 -21.08 2.02
C ASP A 256 2.33 -21.86 1.12
N PRO A 257 2.79 -22.83 0.34
CA PRO A 257 1.91 -23.67 -0.49
C PRO A 257 0.96 -24.57 0.32
N GLY A 258 1.03 -24.55 1.66
CA GLY A 258 0.22 -25.35 2.56
C GLY A 258 0.72 -26.78 2.71
N SER A 259 0.24 -27.47 3.75
CA SER A 259 0.69 -28.80 4.16
C SER A 259 0.29 -29.97 3.23
N GLY A 260 -0.30 -29.67 2.06
CA GLY A 260 -0.77 -30.70 1.10
C GLY A 260 0.25 -31.11 0.03
N GLY A 261 1.29 -30.33 -0.21
CA GLY A 261 2.42 -30.70 -1.08
C GLY A 261 3.68 -30.82 -0.24
N GLY A 262 4.31 -31.97 -0.20
CA GLY A 262 5.56 -32.14 0.55
C GLY A 262 6.50 -30.94 0.26
N SER A 263 7.29 -30.52 1.22
CA SER A 263 8.07 -29.28 1.36
C SER A 263 9.02 -28.89 0.20
N THR A 264 8.87 -29.44 -0.97
CA THR A 264 9.75 -29.26 -2.14
C THR A 264 9.25 -28.20 -3.11
N HIS A 265 7.96 -27.84 -3.11
CA HIS A 265 7.39 -26.85 -4.03
C HIS A 265 7.28 -25.49 -3.38
N LYS A 266 7.30 -24.43 -4.19
CA LYS A 266 7.18 -23.03 -3.80
C LYS A 266 6.02 -22.38 -4.53
N THR A 267 5.48 -21.30 -3.98
CA THR A 267 4.36 -20.59 -4.58
C THR A 267 4.87 -19.44 -5.45
N SER A 268 4.30 -19.33 -6.64
CA SER A 268 4.45 -18.16 -7.52
C SER A 268 3.10 -17.50 -7.77
N LEU A 269 3.14 -16.21 -8.06
CA LEU A 269 2.03 -15.48 -8.65
C LEU A 269 2.19 -15.52 -10.16
N GLU A 270 1.23 -16.13 -10.87
CA GLU A 270 1.21 -16.22 -12.33
C GLU A 270 0.14 -15.30 -12.93
N LEU A 271 0.52 -14.55 -13.97
CA LEU A 271 -0.38 -13.81 -14.86
C LEU A 271 -0.36 -14.49 -16.24
N PRO A 272 -1.32 -15.34 -16.56
CA PRO A 272 -1.40 -15.98 -17.89
C PRO A 272 -2.16 -15.10 -18.89
N CYS A 273 -1.89 -15.23 -20.19
CA CYS A 273 -2.54 -14.45 -21.24
C CYS A 273 -4.00 -14.85 -21.50
N HIS A 274 -4.36 -16.11 -21.23
CA HIS A 274 -5.69 -16.65 -21.61
C HIS A 274 -6.69 -16.70 -20.45
N CYS A 275 -6.34 -16.18 -19.28
CA CYS A 275 -7.21 -16.14 -18.12
C CYS A 275 -7.49 -14.71 -17.69
N TYR A 276 -8.71 -14.47 -17.22
CA TYR A 276 -9.11 -13.16 -16.69
C TYR A 276 -8.73 -12.99 -15.22
N THR A 277 -8.08 -13.98 -14.64
CA THR A 277 -7.67 -14.00 -13.22
C THR A 277 -6.21 -14.35 -13.09
N THR A 278 -5.57 -13.76 -12.10
CA THR A 278 -4.25 -14.16 -11.61
C THR A 278 -4.34 -15.52 -10.92
N LEU A 279 -3.27 -16.28 -10.94
CA LEU A 279 -3.20 -17.61 -10.35
C LEU A 279 -2.06 -17.70 -9.33
N LEU A 280 -2.32 -18.30 -8.18
CA LEU A 280 -1.27 -18.81 -7.30
C LEU A 280 -0.95 -20.25 -7.74
N VAL A 281 0.29 -20.47 -8.16
CA VAL A 281 0.75 -21.73 -8.73
C VAL A 281 1.88 -22.31 -7.88
N THR A 282 1.90 -23.62 -7.72
CA THR A 282 3.03 -24.30 -7.10
C THR A 282 4.09 -24.63 -8.15
N ARG A 283 5.34 -24.23 -7.90
CA ARG A 283 6.49 -24.39 -8.79
C ARG A 283 7.57 -25.28 -8.18
N ASP A 284 8.30 -25.99 -9.03
CA ASP A 284 9.56 -26.62 -8.62
C ASP A 284 10.58 -25.50 -8.26
N PRO A 285 11.29 -25.58 -7.13
CA PRO A 285 12.28 -24.57 -6.75
C PRO A 285 13.45 -24.43 -7.73
N ASN A 286 13.65 -25.41 -8.64
CA ASN A 286 14.63 -25.34 -9.71
C ASN A 286 14.09 -24.66 -10.99
N ASP A 287 12.78 -24.42 -11.09
CA ASP A 287 12.26 -23.54 -12.14
C ASP A 287 12.83 -22.16 -11.95
N ALA A 288 13.05 -21.43 -13.04
CA ALA A 288 13.46 -20.04 -12.95
C ALA A 288 12.35 -19.11 -13.45
N ILE A 289 11.95 -18.16 -12.60
CA ILE A 289 10.91 -17.17 -12.87
C ILE A 289 11.37 -15.79 -12.44
N SER A 290 10.59 -14.78 -12.76
CA SER A 290 10.90 -13.39 -12.44
C SER A 290 10.82 -13.11 -10.93
N VAL A 291 11.40 -12.00 -10.51
CA VAL A 291 11.29 -11.44 -9.16
C VAL A 291 10.87 -9.98 -9.27
N ARG A 292 9.89 -9.58 -8.46
CA ARG A 292 9.57 -8.20 -8.11
C ARG A 292 9.59 -8.06 -6.61
N CYS A 293 9.95 -6.88 -6.15
CA CYS A 293 10.09 -6.60 -4.73
C CYS A 293 9.07 -5.58 -4.25
N VAL A 294 8.72 -5.72 -2.98
CA VAL A 294 7.82 -4.82 -2.25
C VAL A 294 8.59 -4.14 -1.14
N MET A 295 8.29 -2.87 -0.90
CA MET A 295 8.87 -2.11 0.21
C MET A 295 8.02 -2.30 1.48
N LYS A 296 8.66 -2.48 2.60
CA LYS A 296 8.00 -2.48 3.92
C LYS A 296 7.30 -1.15 4.16
N ASN A 297 6.06 -1.20 4.62
CA ASN A 297 5.31 -0.02 5.03
C ASN A 297 5.79 0.44 6.42
N GLU A 298 6.76 1.35 6.44
CA GLU A 298 7.23 2.02 7.66
C GLU A 298 6.50 3.35 7.81
N TRP A 299 5.44 3.36 8.64
CA TRP A 299 4.63 4.56 8.85
C TRP A 299 5.40 5.62 9.63
N PRO A 300 5.29 6.91 9.27
CA PRO A 300 5.93 8.00 10.00
C PRO A 300 5.38 8.10 11.44
N GLU A 301 6.24 8.41 12.41
CA GLU A 301 5.88 8.56 13.82
C GLU A 301 5.00 9.80 14.12
#